data_c99fce63357d50a4283bcee3e26e085e
#
_entry.id   c99fce63357d50a4283bcee3e26e085e
#
_cell.length_a   1.000
_cell.length_b   1.000
_cell.length_c   1.000
_cell.angle_alpha   90.00
_cell.angle_beta   90.00
_cell.angle_gamma   90.00
#
_symmetry.space_group_name_H-M   'P 1'
#
loop_
_entity.id
_entity.type
_entity.pdbx_description
1 polymer ?
#
loop_
_entity_poly.entity_id
_entity_poly.type
_entity_poly.pdbx_seq_one_letter_code
_entity_poly.pdbx_strand_id
1 'polypeptide(L)'
;MDIFDKVNQQTLNRRDRQLFILALVMILILGGGMALLMYPTVFGKAAGPAPPPSRTLFFGFCGLCILTVAYLVNRQYVVQQLRTKLLEEKEETARLLAQSSAELLETLLGFSHFQDRLIMDFRRASQTEEPLSLILVRLNPSPLFARGPQAQVAFADAAKVLSRKLRAEDSLYRLSTGVFGLVLPATSEAVAAQAADRLSEGLAGASGASNRFTAEIQVVNYPEHVASASDMERRAAALIHEV
;
A
#
# COMPACT_ATOMS: atom_id res chain seq x y z
N MET A 1 6.85 -1.73 -3.63
CA MET A 1 6.78 -3.20 -3.63
C MET A 1 5.91 -3.75 -4.77
N ASP A 2 4.95 -2.98 -5.29
CA ASP A 2 3.97 -3.46 -6.29
C ASP A 2 4.51 -3.74 -7.71
N ILE A 3 5.58 -3.10 -8.15
CA ILE A 3 6.13 -3.33 -9.51
C ILE A 3 6.83 -4.68 -9.59
N PHE A 4 7.59 -5.05 -8.56
CA PHE A 4 8.22 -6.37 -8.47
C PHE A 4 7.18 -7.48 -8.25
N ASP A 5 6.09 -7.22 -7.54
CA ASP A 5 4.99 -8.16 -7.36
C ASP A 5 4.19 -8.36 -8.65
N LYS A 6 3.91 -7.32 -9.44
CA LYS A 6 3.24 -7.45 -10.74
C LYS A 6 4.08 -8.22 -11.77
N VAL A 7 5.37 -7.95 -11.84
CA VAL A 7 6.28 -8.68 -12.75
C VAL A 7 6.41 -10.14 -12.30
N ASN A 8 6.49 -10.40 -11.00
CA ASN A 8 6.58 -11.75 -10.47
C ASN A 8 5.25 -12.52 -10.62
N GLN A 9 4.09 -11.86 -10.48
CA GLN A 9 2.78 -12.48 -10.68
C GLN A 9 2.51 -12.84 -12.16
N GLN A 10 2.91 -12.00 -13.12
CA GLN A 10 2.75 -12.32 -14.54
C GLN A 10 3.64 -13.49 -14.96
N THR A 11 4.87 -13.55 -14.47
CA THR A 11 5.80 -14.65 -14.75
C THR A 11 5.37 -15.94 -14.07
N LEU A 12 4.88 -15.88 -12.82
CA LEU A 12 4.32 -17.02 -12.10
C LEU A 12 3.06 -17.56 -12.78
N ASN A 13 2.15 -16.68 -13.19
CA ASN A 13 0.92 -17.10 -13.87
C ASN A 13 1.20 -17.73 -15.24
N ARG A 14 2.24 -17.26 -15.93
CA ARG A 14 2.69 -17.85 -17.21
C ARG A 14 3.35 -19.22 -16.99
N ARG A 15 4.15 -19.39 -15.95
CA ARG A 15 4.77 -20.67 -15.58
C ARG A 15 3.73 -21.68 -15.08
N ASP A 16 2.80 -21.29 -14.24
CA ASP A 16 1.71 -22.16 -13.77
C ASP A 16 0.86 -22.68 -14.95
N ARG A 17 0.54 -21.80 -15.91
CA ARG A 17 -0.20 -22.18 -17.11
C ARG A 17 0.61 -23.11 -18.01
N GLN A 18 1.92 -22.88 -18.15
CA GLN A 18 2.79 -23.77 -18.92
C GLN A 18 2.92 -25.14 -18.28
N LEU A 19 3.09 -25.22 -16.96
CA LEU A 19 3.15 -26.48 -16.20
C LEU A 19 1.84 -27.24 -16.30
N PHE A 20 0.71 -26.53 -16.23
CA PHE A 20 -0.62 -27.15 -16.40
C PHE A 20 -0.81 -27.73 -17.80
N ILE A 21 -0.47 -26.97 -18.85
CA ILE A 21 -0.56 -27.46 -20.24
C ILE A 21 0.37 -28.65 -20.44
N LEU A 22 1.58 -28.61 -19.90
CA LEU A 22 2.55 -29.69 -19.99
C LEU A 22 2.05 -30.94 -19.28
N ALA A 23 1.47 -30.82 -18.09
CA ALA A 23 0.87 -31.93 -17.37
C ALA A 23 -0.32 -32.54 -18.12
N LEU A 24 -1.17 -31.69 -18.71
CA LEU A 24 -2.32 -32.14 -19.49
C LEU A 24 -1.89 -32.88 -20.77
N VAL A 25 -0.88 -32.35 -21.47
CA VAL A 25 -0.30 -33.01 -22.66
C VAL A 25 0.34 -34.34 -22.28
N MET A 26 1.08 -34.38 -21.16
CA MET A 26 1.71 -35.62 -20.68
C MET A 26 0.65 -36.70 -20.33
N ILE A 27 -0.44 -36.33 -19.68
CA ILE A 27 -1.54 -37.26 -19.38
C ILE A 27 -2.22 -37.73 -20.67
N LEU A 28 -2.42 -36.84 -21.65
CA LEU A 28 -3.00 -37.19 -22.96
C LEU A 28 -2.10 -38.17 -23.75
N ILE A 29 -0.80 -37.95 -23.77
CA ILE A 29 0.16 -38.81 -24.45
C ILE A 29 0.22 -40.17 -23.74
N LEU A 30 0.34 -40.18 -22.44
CA LEU A 30 0.45 -41.42 -21.65
C LEU A 30 -0.86 -42.24 -21.70
N GLY A 31 -2.00 -41.56 -21.47
CA GLY A 31 -3.33 -42.18 -21.54
C GLY A 31 -3.69 -42.63 -22.95
N GLY A 32 -3.46 -41.80 -23.97
CA GLY A 32 -3.68 -42.12 -25.37
C GLY A 32 -2.77 -43.23 -25.89
N GLY A 33 -1.48 -43.20 -25.54
CA GLY A 33 -0.51 -44.24 -25.86
C GLY A 33 -0.88 -45.61 -25.28
N MET A 34 -1.26 -45.63 -23.99
CA MET A 34 -1.70 -46.83 -23.31
C MET A 34 -2.99 -47.38 -23.87
N ALA A 35 -3.97 -46.52 -24.21
CA ALA A 35 -5.21 -46.91 -24.87
C ALA A 35 -4.96 -47.50 -26.25
N LEU A 36 -4.03 -46.93 -27.04
CA LEU A 36 -3.64 -47.39 -28.37
C LEU A 36 -2.97 -48.78 -28.31
N LEU A 37 -2.11 -49.02 -27.31
CA LEU A 37 -1.45 -50.30 -27.09
C LEU A 37 -2.42 -51.39 -26.65
N MET A 38 -3.42 -51.02 -25.79
CA MET A 38 -4.43 -51.95 -25.33
C MET A 38 -5.52 -52.24 -26.37
N TYR A 39 -5.76 -51.36 -27.33
CA TYR A 39 -6.81 -51.48 -28.32
C TYR A 39 -6.72 -52.79 -29.14
N PRO A 40 -5.56 -53.16 -29.77
CA PRO A 40 -5.44 -54.37 -30.56
C PRO A 40 -5.56 -55.64 -29.70
N THR A 41 -5.17 -55.61 -28.43
CA THR A 41 -5.28 -56.78 -27.52
C THR A 41 -6.72 -57.04 -27.07
N VAL A 42 -7.53 -55.98 -26.95
CA VAL A 42 -8.92 -56.08 -26.51
C VAL A 42 -9.92 -56.27 -27.64
N PHE A 43 -9.66 -55.69 -28.85
CA PHE A 43 -10.58 -55.66 -29.96
C PHE A 43 -10.01 -56.33 -31.26
N GLY A 44 -8.73 -56.76 -31.26
CA GLY A 44 -8.10 -57.36 -32.42
C GLY A 44 -8.74 -58.73 -32.82
N LYS A 45 -8.99 -58.91 -34.09
CA LYS A 45 -9.61 -60.17 -34.65
C LYS A 45 -8.75 -61.42 -34.47
N ALA A 46 -7.47 -61.28 -34.19
CA ALA A 46 -6.53 -62.39 -34.02
C ALA A 46 -6.51 -63.00 -32.60
N ALA A 47 -7.02 -62.24 -31.63
CA ALA A 47 -7.25 -62.74 -30.28
C ALA A 47 -8.70 -63.28 -30.29
N GLY A 48 -8.90 -64.56 -29.96
CA GLY A 48 -10.25 -65.10 -29.71
C GLY A 48 -11.08 -64.17 -28.78
N PRO A 49 -12.33 -64.47 -28.51
CA PRO A 49 -13.17 -63.54 -27.77
C PRO A 49 -12.48 -63.12 -26.46
N ALA A 50 -12.02 -61.84 -26.44
CA ALA A 50 -11.29 -61.29 -25.29
C ALA A 50 -12.13 -61.53 -24.02
N PRO A 51 -11.50 -62.03 -22.95
CA PRO A 51 -12.25 -62.34 -21.73
C PRO A 51 -12.97 -61.09 -21.22
N PRO A 52 -14.22 -61.21 -20.76
CA PRO A 52 -15.07 -60.07 -20.33
C PRO A 52 -14.37 -59.07 -19.43
N PRO A 53 -13.45 -59.45 -18.52
CA PRO A 53 -12.74 -58.51 -17.66
C PRO A 53 -11.80 -57.52 -18.39
N SER A 54 -11.22 -57.89 -19.55
CA SER A 54 -10.29 -57.02 -20.26
C SER A 54 -10.94 -55.80 -20.92
N ARG A 55 -12.18 -55.97 -21.40
CA ARG A 55 -12.99 -54.86 -21.95
C ARG A 55 -13.44 -53.88 -20.85
N THR A 56 -13.84 -54.42 -19.71
CA THR A 56 -14.27 -53.62 -18.57
C THR A 56 -13.11 -52.80 -18.02
N LEU A 57 -11.91 -53.38 -17.93
CA LEU A 57 -10.69 -52.67 -17.51
C LEU A 57 -10.27 -51.54 -18.49
N PHE A 58 -10.42 -51.76 -19.79
CA PHE A 58 -10.14 -50.74 -20.81
C PHE A 58 -11.07 -49.53 -20.67
N PHE A 59 -12.39 -49.75 -20.56
CA PHE A 59 -13.36 -48.67 -20.36
C PHE A 59 -13.18 -47.98 -19.01
N GLY A 60 -12.84 -48.73 -17.95
CA GLY A 60 -12.52 -48.18 -16.63
C GLY A 60 -11.31 -47.25 -16.68
N PHE A 61 -10.23 -47.64 -17.40
CA PHE A 61 -9.03 -46.81 -17.59
C PHE A 61 -9.34 -45.52 -18.37
N CYS A 62 -10.09 -45.61 -19.47
CA CYS A 62 -10.51 -44.44 -20.23
C CYS A 62 -11.36 -43.46 -19.38
N GLY A 63 -12.31 -44.03 -18.59
CA GLY A 63 -13.13 -43.26 -17.65
C GLY A 63 -12.27 -42.52 -16.59
N LEU A 64 -11.28 -43.21 -16.03
CA LEU A 64 -10.35 -42.59 -15.06
C LEU A 64 -9.53 -41.46 -15.68
N CYS A 65 -9.04 -41.62 -16.89
CA CYS A 65 -8.32 -40.56 -17.61
C CYS A 65 -9.20 -39.33 -17.84
N ILE A 66 -10.44 -39.50 -18.27
CA ILE A 66 -11.39 -38.41 -18.49
C ILE A 66 -11.70 -37.70 -17.17
N LEU A 67 -11.95 -38.44 -16.07
CA LEU A 67 -12.18 -37.85 -14.75
C LEU A 67 -10.99 -37.09 -14.24
N THR A 68 -9.77 -37.59 -14.46
CA THR A 68 -8.53 -36.86 -14.05
C THR A 68 -8.36 -35.55 -14.81
N VAL A 69 -8.60 -35.56 -16.13
CA VAL A 69 -8.56 -34.35 -16.93
C VAL A 69 -9.64 -33.35 -16.49
N ALA A 70 -10.88 -33.81 -16.30
CA ALA A 70 -11.99 -32.98 -15.82
C ALA A 70 -11.69 -32.38 -14.44
N TYR A 71 -11.11 -33.13 -13.53
CA TYR A 71 -10.69 -32.64 -12.21
C TYR A 71 -9.60 -31.56 -12.32
N LEU A 72 -8.58 -31.76 -13.15
CA LEU A 72 -7.52 -30.79 -13.32
C LEU A 72 -8.04 -29.48 -13.92
N VAL A 73 -8.92 -29.54 -14.90
CA VAL A 73 -9.54 -28.35 -15.52
C VAL A 73 -10.40 -27.62 -14.49
N ASN A 74 -11.22 -28.34 -13.75
CA ASN A 74 -12.06 -27.73 -12.69
C ASN A 74 -11.22 -27.08 -11.60
N ARG A 75 -10.17 -27.74 -11.14
CA ARG A 75 -9.23 -27.19 -10.15
C ARG A 75 -8.60 -25.89 -10.63
N GLN A 76 -8.17 -25.82 -11.90
CA GLN A 76 -7.57 -24.62 -12.48
C GLN A 76 -8.58 -23.47 -12.54
N TYR A 77 -9.83 -23.76 -12.90
CA TYR A 77 -10.90 -22.78 -12.94
C TYR A 77 -11.18 -22.17 -11.55
N VAL A 78 -11.28 -23.00 -10.52
CA VAL A 78 -11.51 -22.56 -9.13
C VAL A 78 -10.34 -21.68 -8.63
N VAL A 79 -9.10 -22.08 -8.90
CA VAL A 79 -7.91 -21.29 -8.49
C VAL A 79 -7.89 -19.91 -9.17
N GLN A 80 -8.25 -19.85 -10.45
CA GLN A 80 -8.33 -18.56 -11.15
C GLN A 80 -9.45 -17.67 -10.58
N GLN A 81 -10.61 -18.22 -10.30
CA GLN A 81 -11.73 -17.50 -9.72
C GLN A 81 -11.42 -16.96 -8.31
N LEU A 82 -10.70 -17.72 -7.49
CA LEU A 82 -10.26 -17.28 -6.18
C LEU A 82 -9.23 -16.14 -6.27
N ARG A 83 -8.31 -16.23 -7.24
CA ARG A 83 -7.31 -15.17 -7.45
C ARG A 83 -7.95 -13.84 -7.89
N THR A 84 -8.94 -13.88 -8.79
CA THR A 84 -9.64 -12.64 -9.20
C THR A 84 -10.40 -12.01 -8.05
N LYS A 85 -11.11 -12.80 -7.23
CA LYS A 85 -11.81 -12.29 -6.04
C LYS A 85 -10.86 -11.66 -5.03
N LEU A 86 -9.70 -12.28 -4.76
CA LEU A 86 -8.69 -11.73 -3.87
C LEU A 86 -8.09 -10.40 -4.38
N LEU A 87 -7.96 -10.25 -5.69
CA LEU A 87 -7.50 -8.98 -6.29
C LEU A 87 -8.56 -7.89 -6.17
N GLU A 88 -9.82 -8.21 -6.44
CA GLU A 88 -10.95 -7.30 -6.27
C GLU A 88 -11.09 -6.81 -4.81
N GLU A 89 -11.03 -7.71 -3.84
CA GLU A 89 -11.06 -7.37 -2.41
C GLU A 89 -9.88 -6.47 -2.00
N LYS A 90 -8.67 -6.74 -2.51
CA LYS A 90 -7.50 -5.89 -2.25
C LYS A 90 -7.65 -4.50 -2.85
N GLU A 91 -8.19 -4.39 -4.05
CA GLU A 91 -8.45 -3.08 -4.68
C GLU A 91 -9.53 -2.30 -3.94
N GLU A 92 -10.58 -2.97 -3.48
CA GLU A 92 -11.65 -2.34 -2.69
C GLU A 92 -11.14 -1.85 -1.34
N THR A 93 -10.39 -2.67 -0.61
CA THR A 93 -9.77 -2.25 0.66
C THR A 93 -8.79 -1.10 0.47
N ALA A 94 -7.99 -1.10 -0.59
CA ALA A 94 -7.08 0.00 -0.91
C ALA A 94 -7.84 1.30 -1.24
N ARG A 95 -8.98 1.21 -1.94
CA ARG A 95 -9.85 2.35 -2.23
C ARG A 95 -10.48 2.93 -0.96
N LEU A 96 -11.03 2.08 -0.10
CA LEU A 96 -11.63 2.53 1.16
C LEU A 96 -10.60 3.19 2.08
N LEU A 97 -9.39 2.63 2.18
CA LEU A 97 -8.29 3.23 2.92
C LEU A 97 -7.86 4.59 2.33
N ALA A 98 -7.78 4.71 1.02
CA ALA A 98 -7.45 5.96 0.36
C ALA A 98 -8.53 7.01 0.59
N GLN A 99 -9.81 6.64 0.51
CA GLN A 99 -10.93 7.54 0.75
C GLN A 99 -10.96 8.03 2.20
N SER A 100 -10.85 7.14 3.19
CA SER A 100 -10.81 7.52 4.60
C SER A 100 -9.59 8.39 4.94
N SER A 101 -8.48 8.18 4.23
CA SER A 101 -7.26 8.97 4.39
C SER A 101 -7.41 10.38 3.79
N ALA A 102 -8.08 10.50 2.64
CA ALA A 102 -8.39 11.79 2.03
C ALA A 102 -9.33 12.60 2.93
N GLU A 103 -10.40 11.99 3.41
CA GLU A 103 -11.36 12.60 4.35
C GLU A 103 -10.64 13.16 5.60
N LEU A 104 -9.73 12.38 6.19
CA LEU A 104 -8.96 12.82 7.36
C LEU A 104 -8.07 14.03 7.04
N LEU A 105 -7.41 14.05 5.89
CA LEU A 105 -6.59 15.19 5.47
C LEU A 105 -7.43 16.44 5.16
N GLU A 106 -8.68 16.27 4.71
CA GLU A 106 -9.62 17.37 4.48
C GLU A 106 -10.19 17.97 5.76
N THR A 107 -10.25 17.19 6.85
CA THR A 107 -10.66 17.71 8.18
C THR A 107 -9.61 18.60 8.83
N LEU A 108 -8.35 18.53 8.40
CA LEU A 108 -7.31 19.42 8.90
C LEU A 108 -7.51 20.84 8.36
N LEU A 109 -7.39 21.80 9.26
CA LEU A 109 -7.46 23.21 8.91
C LEU A 109 -6.35 23.60 7.93
N GLY A 110 -6.69 24.38 6.92
CA GLY A 110 -5.80 24.78 5.85
C GLY A 110 -4.92 25.98 6.20
N PHE A 111 -4.16 26.45 5.17
CA PHE A 111 -3.19 27.54 5.31
C PHE A 111 -3.81 28.86 5.80
N SER A 112 -5.02 29.22 5.38
CA SER A 112 -5.69 30.45 5.85
C SER A 112 -5.94 30.45 7.36
N HIS A 113 -6.43 29.34 7.89
CA HIS A 113 -6.63 29.18 9.33
C HIS A 113 -5.32 29.15 10.11
N PHE A 114 -4.28 28.59 9.50
CA PHE A 114 -2.93 28.65 10.06
C PHE A 114 -2.44 30.10 10.20
N GLN A 115 -2.60 30.92 9.16
CA GLN A 115 -2.21 32.34 9.18
C GLN A 115 -2.93 33.10 10.29
N ASP A 116 -4.27 32.98 10.35
CA ASP A 116 -5.08 33.65 11.37
C ASP A 116 -4.64 33.26 12.79
N ARG A 117 -4.46 31.96 13.01
CA ARG A 117 -4.04 31.45 14.31
C ARG A 117 -2.62 31.90 14.68
N LEU A 118 -1.68 31.83 13.75
CA LEU A 118 -0.31 32.26 13.96
C LEU A 118 -0.25 33.74 14.37
N ILE A 119 -1.00 34.61 13.69
CA ILE A 119 -1.07 36.04 14.03
C ILE A 119 -1.64 36.23 15.46
N MET A 120 -2.67 35.50 15.82
CA MET A 120 -3.28 35.61 17.15
C MET A 120 -2.32 35.13 18.25
N ASP A 121 -1.72 33.96 18.08
CA ASP A 121 -0.81 33.39 19.07
C ASP A 121 0.50 34.21 19.16
N PHE A 122 0.98 34.77 18.05
CA PHE A 122 2.13 35.68 18.06
C PHE A 122 1.84 37.00 18.83
N ARG A 123 0.67 37.59 18.61
CA ARG A 123 0.25 38.77 19.38
C ARG A 123 0.19 38.49 20.86
N ARG A 124 -0.38 37.34 21.24
CA ARG A 124 -0.44 36.90 22.63
C ARG A 124 0.97 36.70 23.19
N ALA A 125 1.83 35.96 22.52
CA ALA A 125 3.20 35.69 22.92
C ALA A 125 4.00 36.98 23.12
N SER A 126 3.85 37.95 22.21
CA SER A 126 4.53 39.27 22.31
C SER A 126 4.01 40.16 23.46
N GLN A 127 2.72 39.98 23.86
CA GLN A 127 2.14 40.74 24.98
C GLN A 127 2.47 40.11 26.34
N THR A 128 2.58 38.77 26.39
CA THR A 128 2.87 38.04 27.64
C THR A 128 4.35 37.75 27.81
N GLU A 129 5.20 38.13 26.84
CA GLU A 129 6.64 37.81 26.79
C GLU A 129 6.90 36.29 26.86
N GLU A 130 5.94 35.49 26.38
CA GLU A 130 6.04 34.03 26.33
C GLU A 130 6.66 33.58 25.00
N PRO A 131 7.45 32.49 24.98
CA PRO A 131 7.99 31.96 23.75
C PRO A 131 6.90 31.29 22.88
N LEU A 132 7.03 31.39 21.57
CA LEU A 132 6.18 30.73 20.59
C LEU A 132 7.04 29.95 19.62
N SER A 133 6.69 28.67 19.42
CA SER A 133 7.39 27.83 18.47
C SER A 133 6.47 27.40 17.32
N LEU A 134 7.05 27.37 16.13
CA LEU A 134 6.45 26.80 14.92
C LEU A 134 7.32 25.64 14.45
N ILE A 135 6.71 24.46 14.30
CA ILE A 135 7.37 23.32 13.68
C ILE A 135 6.73 23.12 12.30
N LEU A 136 7.60 23.14 11.29
CA LEU A 136 7.22 22.88 9.91
C LEU A 136 7.71 21.48 9.52
N VAL A 137 6.82 20.66 8.98
CA VAL A 137 7.10 19.29 8.57
C VAL A 137 6.81 19.14 7.09
N ARG A 138 7.82 18.77 6.31
CA ARG A 138 7.69 18.40 4.90
C ARG A 138 7.86 16.89 4.77
N LEU A 139 6.94 16.27 4.08
CA LEU A 139 6.99 14.84 3.75
C LEU A 139 7.31 14.69 2.27
N ASN A 140 8.47 14.14 1.97
CA ASN A 140 8.90 13.83 0.62
C ASN A 140 8.59 12.35 0.34
N PRO A 141 7.59 12.03 -0.52
CA PRO A 141 7.25 10.65 -0.81
C PRO A 141 8.39 9.97 -1.58
N SER A 142 8.66 8.72 -1.25
CA SER A 142 9.61 7.90 -2.01
C SER A 142 9.14 7.75 -3.47
N PRO A 143 10.03 7.64 -4.47
CA PRO A 143 9.67 7.52 -5.89
C PRO A 143 8.67 6.40 -6.19
N LEU A 144 8.67 5.34 -5.38
CA LEU A 144 7.72 4.22 -5.48
C LEU A 144 6.30 4.61 -5.03
N PHE A 145 6.16 5.63 -4.21
CA PHE A 145 4.91 6.07 -3.60
C PHE A 145 4.52 7.51 -4.02
N ALA A 146 5.33 8.17 -4.85
CA ALA A 146 5.14 9.56 -5.24
C ALA A 146 3.87 9.81 -6.07
N ARG A 147 3.30 8.78 -6.68
CA ARG A 147 2.13 8.89 -7.55
C ARG A 147 0.98 8.03 -7.06
N GLY A 148 -0.22 8.62 -7.01
CA GLY A 148 -1.47 7.92 -6.76
C GLY A 148 -1.96 7.92 -5.30
N PRO A 149 -2.98 7.10 -4.99
CA PRO A 149 -3.67 7.10 -3.70
C PRO A 149 -2.78 6.68 -2.53
N GLN A 150 -1.67 5.99 -2.79
CA GLN A 150 -0.74 5.52 -1.76
C GLN A 150 0.02 6.67 -1.08
N ALA A 151 0.33 7.76 -1.81
CA ALA A 151 0.92 8.95 -1.22
C ALA A 151 -0.03 9.63 -0.22
N GLN A 152 -1.32 9.72 -0.56
CA GLN A 152 -2.33 10.29 0.33
C GLN A 152 -2.50 9.46 1.61
N VAL A 153 -2.49 8.14 1.51
CA VAL A 153 -2.53 7.24 2.68
C VAL A 153 -1.30 7.48 3.57
N ALA A 154 -0.12 7.59 2.98
CA ALA A 154 1.12 7.84 3.72
C ALA A 154 1.09 9.20 4.44
N PHE A 155 0.57 10.26 3.79
CA PHE A 155 0.42 11.57 4.41
C PHE A 155 -0.64 11.58 5.52
N ALA A 156 -1.73 10.85 5.35
CA ALA A 156 -2.75 10.71 6.40
C ALA A 156 -2.24 9.94 7.63
N ASP A 157 -1.45 8.89 7.41
CA ASP A 157 -0.80 8.16 8.50
C ASP A 157 0.18 9.06 9.26
N ALA A 158 0.96 9.88 8.54
CA ALA A 158 1.84 10.87 9.14
C ALA A 158 1.05 11.93 9.93
N ALA A 159 -0.04 12.46 9.38
CA ALA A 159 -0.91 13.42 10.06
C ALA A 159 -1.51 12.85 11.36
N LYS A 160 -1.91 11.57 11.36
CA LYS A 160 -2.36 10.86 12.59
C LYS A 160 -1.26 10.81 13.65
N VAL A 161 -0.02 10.53 13.23
CA VAL A 161 1.12 10.49 14.17
C VAL A 161 1.39 11.88 14.72
N LEU A 162 1.42 12.92 13.87
CA LEU A 162 1.60 14.30 14.28
C LEU A 162 0.52 14.68 15.31
N SER A 163 -0.76 14.46 14.99
CA SER A 163 -1.88 14.79 15.87
C SER A 163 -1.80 14.08 17.24
N ARG A 164 -1.38 12.81 17.27
CA ARG A 164 -1.28 12.03 18.53
C ARG A 164 -0.14 12.46 19.44
N LYS A 165 0.87 13.13 18.90
CA LYS A 165 2.05 13.58 19.65
C LYS A 165 1.92 15.00 20.16
N LEU A 166 0.89 15.72 19.73
CA LEU A 166 0.59 17.09 20.14
C LEU A 166 -0.10 17.14 21.51
N ARG A 167 0.08 18.28 22.20
CA ARG A 167 -0.66 18.63 23.41
C ARG A 167 -2.01 19.23 23.04
N ALA A 168 -2.90 19.37 24.02
CA ALA A 168 -4.23 19.97 23.82
C ALA A 168 -4.18 21.44 23.34
N GLU A 169 -3.10 22.16 23.67
CA GLU A 169 -2.87 23.58 23.35
C GLU A 169 -2.23 23.76 21.97
N ASP A 170 -1.55 22.70 21.47
CA ASP A 170 -0.88 22.70 20.19
C ASP A 170 -1.90 22.57 19.06
N SER A 171 -1.60 23.15 17.91
CA SER A 171 -2.48 23.11 16.75
C SER A 171 -1.76 22.59 15.52
N LEU A 172 -2.42 21.69 14.78
CA LEU A 172 -1.92 21.09 13.54
C LEU A 172 -2.69 21.63 12.34
N TYR A 173 -1.95 22.05 11.31
CA TYR A 173 -2.49 22.57 10.06
C TYR A 173 -1.89 21.87 8.86
N ARG A 174 -2.69 21.70 7.83
CA ARG A 174 -2.22 21.27 6.51
C ARG A 174 -1.94 22.51 5.65
N LEU A 175 -0.68 22.78 5.41
CA LEU A 175 -0.27 23.98 4.64
C LEU A 175 -0.34 23.72 3.13
N SER A 176 0.07 22.51 2.70
CA SER A 176 0.03 22.05 1.32
C SER A 176 0.03 20.53 1.27
N THR A 177 0.11 19.94 0.08
CA THR A 177 0.26 18.49 -0.09
C THR A 177 1.60 18.02 0.49
N GLY A 178 1.55 17.21 1.57
CA GLY A 178 2.74 16.75 2.27
C GLY A 178 3.44 17.79 3.14
N VAL A 179 2.89 19.00 3.32
CA VAL A 179 3.45 20.03 4.19
C VAL A 179 2.50 20.34 5.33
N PHE A 180 2.99 20.23 6.56
CA PHE A 180 2.23 20.46 7.78
C PHE A 180 2.89 21.55 8.64
N GLY A 181 2.09 22.35 9.31
CA GLY A 181 2.52 23.36 10.27
C GLY A 181 1.93 23.07 11.64
N LEU A 182 2.77 23.13 12.67
CA LEU A 182 2.38 22.92 14.06
C LEU A 182 2.71 24.18 14.85
N VAL A 183 1.69 24.80 15.43
CA VAL A 183 1.85 25.98 16.29
C VAL A 183 1.84 25.50 17.75
N LEU A 184 2.92 25.82 18.48
CA LEU A 184 3.15 25.43 19.87
C LEU A 184 3.25 26.70 20.74
N PRO A 185 2.15 27.14 21.37
CA PRO A 185 2.15 28.27 22.27
C PRO A 185 2.98 28.00 23.53
N ALA A 186 3.53 29.04 24.15
CA ALA A 186 4.29 28.96 25.40
C ALA A 186 5.40 27.88 25.38
N THR A 187 6.06 27.70 24.23
CA THR A 187 7.06 26.66 24.01
C THR A 187 8.39 27.27 23.61
N SER A 188 9.42 27.05 24.44
CA SER A 188 10.79 27.51 24.17
C SER A 188 11.49 26.66 23.09
N GLU A 189 12.59 27.15 22.55
CA GLU A 189 13.39 26.47 21.54
C GLU A 189 13.80 25.05 21.96
N ALA A 190 14.31 24.91 23.18
CA ALA A 190 14.75 23.61 23.68
C ALA A 190 13.61 22.56 23.75
N VAL A 191 12.41 23.00 24.17
CA VAL A 191 11.23 22.14 24.23
C VAL A 191 10.69 21.84 22.84
N ALA A 192 10.73 22.81 21.94
CA ALA A 192 10.33 22.61 20.54
C ALA A 192 11.29 21.65 19.80
N ALA A 193 12.60 21.71 20.06
CA ALA A 193 13.58 20.78 19.53
C ALA A 193 13.29 19.33 20.00
N GLN A 194 13.03 19.14 21.30
CA GLN A 194 12.64 17.83 21.84
C GLN A 194 11.31 17.33 21.23
N ALA A 195 10.37 18.25 20.98
CA ALA A 195 9.13 17.88 20.30
C ALA A 195 9.41 17.45 18.85
N ALA A 196 10.27 18.17 18.13
CA ALA A 196 10.68 17.82 16.76
C ALA A 196 11.35 16.44 16.69
N ASP A 197 12.23 16.10 17.64
CA ASP A 197 12.86 14.77 17.73
C ASP A 197 11.80 13.67 17.92
N ARG A 198 10.86 13.86 18.86
CA ARG A 198 9.76 12.91 19.08
C ARG A 198 8.84 12.75 17.86
N LEU A 199 8.62 13.83 17.12
CA LEU A 199 7.85 13.81 15.86
C LEU A 199 8.63 13.06 14.78
N SER A 200 9.94 13.32 14.66
CA SER A 200 10.83 12.63 13.71
C SER A 200 10.82 11.11 13.93
N GLU A 201 11.01 10.66 15.17
CA GLU A 201 10.91 9.23 15.51
C GLU A 201 9.53 8.63 15.18
N GLY A 202 8.46 9.35 15.50
CA GLY A 202 7.10 8.92 15.18
C GLY A 202 6.86 8.80 13.68
N LEU A 203 7.34 9.76 12.90
CA LEU A 203 7.24 9.78 11.44
C LEU A 203 8.09 8.68 10.80
N ALA A 204 9.30 8.43 11.31
CA ALA A 204 10.14 7.31 10.87
C ALA A 204 9.42 5.97 11.09
N GLY A 205 8.76 5.79 12.25
CA GLY A 205 7.91 4.63 12.51
C GLY A 205 6.73 4.51 11.55
N ALA A 206 6.08 5.63 11.22
CA ALA A 206 4.96 5.67 10.27
C ALA A 206 5.40 5.39 8.82
N SER A 207 6.60 5.83 8.43
CA SER A 207 7.18 5.51 7.12
C SER A 207 7.42 4.00 6.96
N GLY A 208 7.73 3.31 8.05
CA GLY A 208 7.88 1.86 8.12
C GLY A 208 9.11 1.34 7.37
N ALA A 209 9.25 0.00 7.32
CA ALA A 209 10.38 -0.66 6.66
C ALA A 209 10.48 -0.39 5.15
N SER A 210 9.40 0.05 4.51
CA SER A 210 9.36 0.36 3.08
C SER A 210 9.75 1.80 2.73
N ASN A 211 10.13 2.62 3.72
CA ASN A 211 10.50 4.02 3.55
C ASN A 211 9.53 4.78 2.61
N ARG A 212 8.24 4.78 2.96
CA ARG A 212 7.18 5.39 2.14
C ARG A 212 7.40 6.87 1.88
N PHE A 213 7.98 7.58 2.84
CA PHE A 213 8.37 8.99 2.76
C PHE A 213 9.56 9.28 3.65
N THR A 214 10.26 10.38 3.38
CA THR A 214 11.21 11.02 4.28
C THR A 214 10.59 12.29 4.84
N ALA A 215 10.86 12.60 6.10
CA ALA A 215 10.37 13.80 6.77
C ALA A 215 11.51 14.78 6.99
N GLU A 216 11.31 16.02 6.57
CA GLU A 216 12.15 17.17 6.90
C GLU A 216 11.42 18.01 7.92
N ILE A 217 12.08 18.33 9.04
CA ILE A 217 11.49 19.09 10.13
C ILE A 217 12.31 20.36 10.34
N GLN A 218 11.63 21.51 10.34
CA GLN A 218 12.22 22.80 10.65
C GLN A 218 11.53 23.38 11.88
N VAL A 219 12.33 23.92 12.80
CA VAL A 219 11.83 24.59 14.01
C VAL A 219 12.12 26.07 13.90
N VAL A 220 11.12 26.90 14.13
CA VAL A 220 11.21 28.37 14.12
C VAL A 220 10.67 28.90 15.43
N ASN A 221 11.46 29.65 16.17
CA ASN A 221 11.11 30.16 17.49
C ASN A 221 11.05 31.67 17.53
N TYR A 222 10.12 32.18 18.32
CA TYR A 222 10.07 33.54 18.80
C TYR A 222 10.45 33.52 20.30
N PRO A 223 11.35 34.45 20.75
CA PRO A 223 11.96 35.54 20.01
C PRO A 223 13.30 35.21 19.31
N GLU A 224 13.86 33.99 19.50
CA GLU A 224 15.26 33.68 19.11
C GLU A 224 15.50 33.74 17.60
N HIS A 225 14.58 33.19 16.79
CA HIS A 225 14.78 33.08 15.34
C HIS A 225 14.07 34.15 14.52
N VAL A 226 12.99 34.72 15.05
CA VAL A 226 12.13 35.66 14.34
C VAL A 226 11.62 36.76 15.30
N ALA A 227 11.40 37.93 14.75
CA ALA A 227 10.87 39.08 15.49
C ALA A 227 9.41 39.40 15.12
N SER A 228 8.86 38.79 14.07
CA SER A 228 7.51 39.07 13.59
C SER A 228 6.75 37.82 13.15
N ALA A 229 5.42 37.89 13.24
CA ALA A 229 4.54 36.84 12.69
C ALA A 229 4.74 36.66 11.18
N SER A 230 4.97 37.74 10.45
CA SER A 230 5.20 37.69 9.00
C SER A 230 6.50 36.98 8.63
N ASP A 231 7.50 36.96 9.49
CA ASP A 231 8.73 36.20 9.26
C ASP A 231 8.49 34.69 9.47
N MET A 232 7.68 34.28 10.46
CA MET A 232 7.24 32.89 10.62
C MET A 232 6.42 32.42 9.42
N GLU A 233 5.48 33.24 9.00
CA GLU A 233 4.62 32.95 7.83
C GLU A 233 5.47 32.83 6.56
N ARG A 234 6.44 33.71 6.33
CA ARG A 234 7.33 33.66 5.17
C ARG A 234 8.15 32.36 5.13
N ARG A 235 8.62 31.88 6.28
CA ARG A 235 9.31 30.59 6.38
C ARG A 235 8.39 29.42 6.04
N ALA A 236 7.14 29.46 6.51
CA ALA A 236 6.14 28.47 6.15
C ALA A 236 5.80 28.49 4.65
N ALA A 237 5.64 29.69 4.07
CA ALA A 237 5.39 29.88 2.65
C ALA A 237 6.57 29.42 1.77
N ALA A 238 7.81 29.66 2.19
CA ALA A 238 9.00 29.19 1.48
C ALA A 238 8.99 27.65 1.33
N LEU A 239 8.63 26.94 2.40
CA LEU A 239 8.52 25.47 2.38
C LEU A 239 7.44 24.97 1.41
N ILE A 240 6.36 25.73 1.22
CA ILE A 240 5.28 25.38 0.29
C ILE A 240 5.73 25.54 -1.17
N HIS A 241 6.52 26.58 -1.46
CA HIS A 241 6.95 26.91 -2.83
C HIS A 241 8.11 26.06 -3.35
N GLU A 242 8.82 25.36 -2.48
CA GLU A 242 9.90 24.44 -2.88
C GLU A 242 9.37 23.04 -3.27
N VAL A 243 8.05 22.82 -3.29
CA VAL A 243 7.36 21.62 -3.76
C VAL A 243 6.95 21.78 -5.21
#